data_85b33ac4d5e3e0bc93f87e99a670fc6d
#
_entry.id   85b33ac4d5e3e0bc93f87e99a670fc6d
#
_cell.length_a   1.000
_cell.length_b   1.000
_cell.length_c   1.000
_cell.angle_alpha   90.00
_cell.angle_beta   90.00
_cell.angle_gamma   90.00
#
_symmetry.space_group_name_H-M   'P 1'
#
loop_
_entity.id
_entity.type
_entity.pdbx_description
1 polymer ?
#
loop_
_entity_poly.entity_id
_entity_poly.type
_entity_poly.pdbx_seq_one_letter_code
_entity_poly.pdbx_strand_id
1 'polypeptide(L)'
;VEAIVEAVNGEYKFVEVSGPFGDKVKARFGVIRGNTAVLEMAESSGLNLVKRENLNPYKANTYGVGEMLKAILDMGIRDIYIGLGGSATNDGGAGMLSSLGVKFYNLNGERIGYTPEELKNIVKVDISGLDPRISEAQITVLSDVSNPLYGINGASYIYGPQKGATPQDVKILDKILENYGNIIDNTVGKNFSEKPGSGAAGGLGYALMSVC
;
A
#
# COMPACT_ATOMS: atom_id res chain seq x y z
N VAL A 1 8.57 0.27 14.26
CA VAL A 1 9.69 -0.66 13.94
C VAL A 1 10.82 -0.49 14.94
N GLU A 2 11.35 0.73 15.14
CA GLU A 2 12.52 0.99 15.98
C GLU A 2 12.37 0.38 17.38
N ALA A 3 11.30 0.72 18.11
CA ALA A 3 11.05 0.21 19.45
C ALA A 3 10.99 -1.34 19.52
N ILE A 4 10.46 -1.99 18.49
CA ILE A 4 10.38 -3.45 18.43
C ILE A 4 11.77 -4.06 18.21
N VAL A 5 12.53 -3.53 17.24
CA VAL A 5 13.86 -4.03 16.89
C VAL A 5 14.82 -3.89 18.07
N GLU A 6 14.82 -2.72 18.73
CA GLU A 6 15.67 -2.46 19.89
C GLU A 6 15.31 -3.35 21.09
N ALA A 7 14.01 -3.51 21.38
CA ALA A 7 13.54 -4.33 22.51
C ALA A 7 13.99 -5.79 22.45
N VAL A 8 14.24 -6.32 21.26
CA VAL A 8 14.63 -7.73 21.05
C VAL A 8 16.04 -7.90 20.50
N ASN A 9 16.85 -6.83 20.48
CA ASN A 9 18.20 -6.81 19.89
C ASN A 9 18.22 -7.33 18.45
N GLY A 10 17.25 -6.88 17.63
CA GLY A 10 17.16 -7.23 16.22
C GLY A 10 18.19 -6.48 15.35
N GLU A 11 18.23 -6.82 14.07
CA GLU A 11 19.11 -6.19 13.10
C GLU A 11 18.32 -5.32 12.11
N TYR A 12 18.90 -4.17 11.70
CA TYR A 12 18.36 -3.40 10.59
C TYR A 12 18.94 -3.87 9.25
N LYS A 13 18.09 -4.02 8.27
CA LYS A 13 18.45 -4.23 6.87
C LYS A 13 18.00 -3.02 6.06
N PHE A 14 18.73 -2.73 4.98
CA PHE A 14 18.47 -1.59 4.11
C PHE A 14 18.32 -2.07 2.68
N VAL A 15 17.36 -1.49 1.96
CA VAL A 15 17.09 -1.77 0.56
C VAL A 15 16.83 -0.46 -0.18
N GLU A 16 17.30 -0.36 -1.42
CA GLU A 16 16.94 0.75 -2.29
C GLU A 16 15.65 0.42 -3.02
N VAL A 17 14.64 1.26 -2.84
CA VAL A 17 13.29 1.07 -3.37
C VAL A 17 12.77 2.37 -3.98
N SER A 18 11.63 2.30 -4.63
CA SER A 18 10.92 3.48 -5.14
C SER A 18 10.27 4.26 -4.00
N GLY A 19 10.47 5.55 -3.99
CA GLY A 19 9.77 6.51 -3.13
C GLY A 19 8.34 6.77 -3.62
N PRO A 20 7.60 7.67 -2.94
CA PRO A 20 6.19 7.94 -3.24
C PRO A 20 5.93 8.37 -4.68
N PHE A 21 6.91 8.98 -5.35
CA PHE A 21 6.83 9.48 -6.73
C PHE A 21 7.76 8.77 -7.70
N GLY A 22 8.33 7.62 -7.29
CA GLY A 22 9.21 6.79 -8.13
C GLY A 22 10.70 7.14 -8.06
N ASP A 23 11.10 8.18 -7.33
CA ASP A 23 12.49 8.44 -6.99
C ASP A 23 13.06 7.32 -6.11
N LYS A 24 14.39 7.12 -6.14
CA LYS A 24 15.02 6.10 -5.31
C LYS A 24 15.21 6.58 -3.88
N VAL A 25 14.79 5.75 -2.93
CA VAL A 25 14.95 5.99 -1.50
C VAL A 25 15.59 4.77 -0.84
N LYS A 26 16.38 5.00 0.21
CA LYS A 26 16.96 3.96 1.03
C LYS A 26 16.01 3.67 2.19
N ALA A 27 15.20 2.61 2.06
CA ALA A 27 14.29 2.15 3.09
C ALA A 27 14.95 1.15 4.03
N ARG A 28 14.53 1.12 5.28
CA ARG A 28 14.99 0.12 6.27
C ARG A 28 13.84 -0.76 6.75
N PHE A 29 14.18 -1.96 7.17
CA PHE A 29 13.30 -2.84 7.93
C PHE A 29 14.11 -3.58 9.00
N GLY A 30 13.44 -4.03 10.04
CA GLY A 30 14.07 -4.83 11.09
C GLY A 30 13.93 -6.32 10.80
N VAL A 31 14.95 -7.10 11.15
CA VAL A 31 14.88 -8.56 11.24
C VAL A 31 15.05 -8.94 12.70
N ILE A 32 14.05 -9.63 13.24
CA ILE A 32 14.02 -10.05 14.63
C ILE A 32 13.97 -11.56 14.72
N ARG A 33 14.60 -12.13 15.75
CA ARG A 33 14.66 -13.59 15.99
C ARG A 33 15.16 -14.41 14.78
N GLY A 34 15.84 -13.73 13.82
CA GLY A 34 16.44 -14.34 12.63
C GLY A 34 15.48 -14.68 11.47
N ASN A 35 14.16 -14.70 11.69
CA ASN A 35 13.18 -15.16 10.71
C ASN A 35 11.89 -14.33 10.62
N THR A 36 11.79 -13.24 11.36
CA THR A 36 10.62 -12.34 11.36
C THR A 36 11.05 -10.96 10.89
N ALA A 37 10.35 -10.36 9.94
CA ALA A 37 10.60 -9.00 9.49
C ALA A 37 9.58 -8.02 10.09
N VAL A 38 10.03 -6.80 10.40
CA VAL A 38 9.18 -5.69 10.85
C VAL A 38 9.49 -4.48 9.99
N LEU A 39 8.50 -3.98 9.25
CA LEU A 39 8.66 -2.81 8.39
C LEU A 39 7.58 -1.75 8.64
N GLU A 40 7.87 -0.52 8.24
CA GLU A 40 6.90 0.57 8.14
C GLU A 40 6.75 0.97 6.69
N MET A 41 5.51 1.09 6.21
CA MET A 41 5.24 1.54 4.85
C MET A 41 5.81 2.95 4.60
N ALA A 42 5.93 3.76 5.65
CA ALA A 42 6.46 5.12 5.58
C ALA A 42 7.95 5.20 5.20
N GLU A 43 8.70 4.12 5.32
CA GLU A 43 10.11 4.06 4.90
C GLU A 43 10.28 4.20 3.37
N SER A 44 9.25 3.81 2.59
CA SER A 44 9.22 3.96 1.13
C SER A 44 8.13 4.90 0.63
N SER A 45 7.02 5.04 1.36
CA SER A 45 5.83 5.74 0.86
C SER A 45 5.25 6.72 1.89
N GLY A 46 6.10 7.25 2.77
CA GLY A 46 5.72 8.11 3.87
C GLY A 46 5.67 9.61 3.54
N LEU A 47 4.89 10.35 4.34
CA LEU A 47 4.83 11.82 4.29
C LEU A 47 6.18 12.47 4.62
N ASN A 48 7.01 11.83 5.44
CA ASN A 48 8.36 12.29 5.80
C ASN A 48 9.34 12.35 4.62
N LEU A 49 9.04 11.65 3.53
CA LEU A 49 9.83 11.64 2.29
C LEU A 49 9.42 12.77 1.33
N VAL A 50 8.34 13.49 1.62
CA VAL A 50 7.74 14.46 0.70
C VAL A 50 7.69 15.84 1.35
N LYS A 51 8.25 16.85 0.68
CA LYS A 51 8.07 18.24 1.11
C LYS A 51 6.59 18.63 0.97
N ARG A 52 6.09 19.42 1.92
CA ARG A 52 4.68 19.80 1.99
C ARG A 52 4.15 20.42 0.68
N GLU A 53 4.97 21.24 0.02
CA GLU A 53 4.65 21.88 -1.25
C GLU A 53 4.55 20.92 -2.45
N ASN A 54 5.11 19.71 -2.31
CA ASN A 54 5.15 18.67 -3.33
C ASN A 54 4.12 17.56 -3.10
N LEU A 55 3.29 17.67 -2.06
CA LEU A 55 2.25 16.67 -1.79
C LEU A 55 1.29 16.56 -2.98
N ASN A 56 1.10 15.35 -3.48
CA ASN A 56 0.21 15.07 -4.60
C ASN A 56 -0.43 13.69 -4.44
N PRO A 57 -1.65 13.61 -3.91
CA PRO A 57 -2.33 12.35 -3.64
C PRO A 57 -2.77 11.60 -4.91
N TYR A 58 -2.71 12.23 -6.10
CA TYR A 58 -2.98 11.56 -7.37
C TYR A 58 -1.78 10.76 -7.91
N LYS A 59 -0.57 11.10 -7.48
CA LYS A 59 0.68 10.51 -7.99
C LYS A 59 1.41 9.65 -6.97
N ALA A 60 1.25 9.98 -5.68
CA ALA A 60 1.89 9.22 -4.61
C ALA A 60 1.34 7.78 -4.58
N ASN A 61 2.25 6.82 -4.48
CA ASN A 61 1.94 5.39 -4.59
C ASN A 61 2.76 4.52 -3.63
N THR A 62 2.34 3.26 -3.51
CA THR A 62 2.90 2.26 -2.60
C THR A 62 3.86 1.26 -3.28
N TYR A 63 4.37 1.54 -4.47
CA TYR A 63 5.19 0.59 -5.23
C TYR A 63 6.42 0.13 -4.44
N GLY A 64 7.10 1.06 -3.76
CA GLY A 64 8.25 0.77 -2.91
C GLY A 64 7.95 -0.17 -1.74
N VAL A 65 6.70 -0.17 -1.22
CA VAL A 65 6.30 -1.15 -0.18
C VAL A 65 6.37 -2.57 -0.74
N GLY A 66 5.90 -2.79 -1.96
CA GLY A 66 5.99 -4.09 -2.62
C GLY A 66 7.45 -4.50 -2.91
N GLU A 67 8.32 -3.54 -3.25
CA GLU A 67 9.76 -3.81 -3.39
C GLU A 67 10.40 -4.21 -2.05
N MET A 68 10.01 -3.56 -0.93
CA MET A 68 10.45 -3.97 0.42
C MET A 68 9.99 -5.40 0.76
N LEU A 69 8.72 -5.72 0.49
CA LEU A 69 8.18 -7.07 0.72
C LEU A 69 8.96 -8.11 -0.10
N LYS A 70 9.25 -7.85 -1.37
CA LYS A 70 10.06 -8.74 -2.21
C LYS A 70 11.46 -8.96 -1.63
N ALA A 71 12.13 -7.89 -1.19
CA ALA A 71 13.46 -8.02 -0.57
C ALA A 71 13.42 -8.89 0.69
N ILE A 72 12.36 -8.79 1.50
CA ILE A 72 12.16 -9.63 2.69
C ILE A 72 11.92 -11.09 2.28
N LEU A 73 11.08 -11.33 1.27
CA LEU A 73 10.80 -12.67 0.75
C LEU A 73 12.05 -13.31 0.11
N ASP A 74 12.91 -12.51 -0.54
CA ASP A 74 14.19 -12.97 -1.12
C ASP A 74 15.19 -13.46 -0.05
N MET A 75 15.06 -12.94 1.19
CA MET A 75 15.82 -13.43 2.35
C MET A 75 15.26 -14.75 2.94
N GLY A 76 14.17 -15.28 2.38
CA GLY A 76 13.50 -16.48 2.91
C GLY A 76 12.56 -16.23 4.08
N ILE A 77 12.37 -14.97 4.50
CA ILE A 77 11.47 -14.59 5.60
C ILE A 77 10.02 -14.69 5.15
N ARG A 78 9.16 -15.25 6.01
CA ARG A 78 7.72 -15.44 5.74
C ARG A 78 6.82 -14.90 6.86
N ASP A 79 7.37 -14.54 8.01
CA ASP A 79 6.65 -13.88 9.11
C ASP A 79 6.96 -12.38 9.07
N ILE A 80 5.95 -11.57 8.73
CA ILE A 80 6.13 -10.15 8.37
C ILE A 80 5.13 -9.29 9.13
N TYR A 81 5.61 -8.32 9.88
CA TYR A 81 4.81 -7.28 10.52
C TYR A 81 4.96 -5.98 9.77
N ILE A 82 3.83 -5.35 9.37
CA ILE A 82 3.84 -4.09 8.62
C ILE A 82 3.05 -3.00 9.35
N GLY A 83 3.73 -1.90 9.68
CA GLY A 83 3.11 -0.69 10.21
C GLY A 83 2.58 0.20 9.07
N LEU A 84 1.35 0.71 9.23
CA LEU A 84 0.64 1.51 8.22
C LEU A 84 0.60 3.02 8.51
N GLY A 85 1.28 3.49 9.56
CA GLY A 85 1.30 4.91 9.92
C GLY A 85 2.08 5.79 8.93
N GLY A 86 1.75 7.09 8.90
CA GLY A 86 2.54 8.12 8.22
C GLY A 86 2.52 8.11 6.69
N SER A 87 1.55 7.48 6.04
CA SER A 87 1.48 7.33 4.57
C SER A 87 1.26 8.66 3.83
N ALA A 88 1.93 8.85 2.67
CA ALA A 88 1.66 9.92 1.71
C ALA A 88 0.64 9.52 0.62
N THR A 89 0.26 8.26 0.54
CA THR A 89 -0.41 7.61 -0.59
C THR A 89 -1.92 7.49 -0.41
N ASN A 90 -2.66 7.41 -1.53
CA ASN A 90 -4.11 7.17 -1.57
C ASN A 90 -4.46 6.26 -2.77
N ASP A 91 -3.61 5.28 -3.05
CA ASP A 91 -3.65 4.42 -4.23
C ASP A 91 -4.33 3.06 -4.00
N GLY A 92 -4.99 2.87 -2.84
CA GLY A 92 -5.60 1.58 -2.52
C GLY A 92 -4.61 0.42 -2.35
N GLY A 93 -3.31 0.71 -2.23
CA GLY A 93 -2.25 -0.31 -2.25
C GLY A 93 -1.89 -0.83 -3.65
N ALA A 94 -2.40 -0.19 -4.70
CA ALA A 94 -2.21 -0.66 -6.07
C ALA A 94 -0.74 -0.66 -6.50
N GLY A 95 0.05 0.30 -6.04
CA GLY A 95 1.50 0.30 -6.28
C GLY A 95 2.17 -0.94 -5.71
N MET A 96 1.88 -1.28 -4.45
CA MET A 96 2.38 -2.50 -3.81
C MET A 96 1.99 -3.75 -4.60
N LEU A 97 0.70 -3.88 -4.94
CA LEU A 97 0.20 -5.02 -5.73
C LEU A 97 0.86 -5.09 -7.10
N SER A 98 1.07 -3.95 -7.79
CA SER A 98 1.75 -3.91 -9.08
C SER A 98 3.21 -4.36 -8.99
N SER A 99 3.92 -3.94 -7.94
CA SER A 99 5.28 -4.42 -7.66
C SER A 99 5.31 -5.92 -7.43
N LEU A 100 4.29 -6.48 -6.78
CA LEU A 100 4.15 -7.92 -6.51
C LEU A 100 3.60 -8.72 -7.73
N GLY A 101 3.35 -8.07 -8.87
CA GLY A 101 3.00 -8.73 -10.14
C GLY A 101 1.55 -8.61 -10.58
N VAL A 102 0.67 -7.98 -9.81
CA VAL A 102 -0.72 -7.68 -10.20
C VAL A 102 -0.74 -6.66 -11.34
N LYS A 103 -1.69 -6.79 -12.26
CA LYS A 103 -1.83 -5.90 -13.42
C LYS A 103 -3.23 -5.30 -13.48
N PHE A 104 -3.30 -4.05 -13.89
CA PHE A 104 -4.53 -3.27 -14.02
C PHE A 104 -4.77 -2.91 -15.48
N TYR A 105 -6.03 -2.89 -15.93
CA TYR A 105 -6.40 -2.67 -17.32
C TYR A 105 -7.56 -1.68 -17.45
N ASN A 106 -7.52 -0.89 -18.53
CA ASN A 106 -8.60 0.01 -18.93
C ASN A 106 -9.62 -0.71 -19.84
N LEU A 107 -10.66 0.04 -20.27
CA LEU A 107 -11.73 -0.47 -21.12
C LEU A 107 -11.23 -0.99 -22.48
N ASN A 108 -10.13 -0.46 -23.00
CA ASN A 108 -9.53 -0.91 -24.27
C ASN A 108 -8.70 -2.19 -24.11
N GLY A 109 -8.58 -2.74 -22.88
CA GLY A 109 -7.71 -3.89 -22.60
C GLY A 109 -6.23 -3.52 -22.50
N GLU A 110 -5.89 -2.24 -22.46
CA GLU A 110 -4.52 -1.77 -22.31
C GLU A 110 -4.13 -1.80 -20.83
N ARG A 111 -2.90 -2.22 -20.55
CA ARG A 111 -2.35 -2.15 -19.20
C ARG A 111 -2.17 -0.69 -18.79
N ILE A 112 -2.68 -0.34 -17.61
CA ILE A 112 -2.51 0.97 -16.98
C ILE A 112 -1.54 0.87 -15.80
N GLY A 113 -1.10 2.02 -15.28
CA GLY A 113 -0.30 2.08 -14.07
C GLY A 113 -1.13 1.89 -12.80
N TYR A 114 -0.57 2.31 -11.70
CA TYR A 114 -1.06 2.04 -10.35
C TYR A 114 -1.24 3.30 -9.51
N THR A 115 -0.96 4.48 -10.06
CA THR A 115 -1.23 5.74 -9.37
C THR A 115 -2.74 6.03 -9.35
N PRO A 116 -3.26 6.78 -8.38
CA PRO A 116 -4.67 7.17 -8.37
C PRO A 116 -5.12 7.86 -9.67
N GLU A 117 -4.24 8.65 -10.30
CA GLU A 117 -4.52 9.30 -11.58
C GLU A 117 -4.78 8.29 -12.70
N GLU A 118 -4.06 7.18 -12.73
CA GLU A 118 -4.21 6.12 -13.73
C GLU A 118 -5.37 5.19 -13.39
N LEU A 119 -5.57 4.87 -12.10
CA LEU A 119 -6.64 4.00 -11.60
C LEU A 119 -8.06 4.55 -11.84
N LYS A 120 -8.22 5.86 -12.13
CA LYS A 120 -9.54 6.39 -12.54
C LYS A 120 -10.14 5.69 -13.76
N ASN A 121 -9.31 5.06 -14.58
CA ASN A 121 -9.71 4.36 -15.80
C ASN A 121 -9.73 2.83 -15.65
N ILE A 122 -9.57 2.30 -14.46
CA ILE A 122 -9.55 0.86 -14.22
C ILE A 122 -10.92 0.23 -14.50
N VAL A 123 -10.91 -0.91 -15.20
CA VAL A 123 -12.10 -1.77 -15.40
C VAL A 123 -11.82 -3.24 -15.10
N LYS A 124 -10.54 -3.64 -15.02
CA LYS A 124 -10.16 -5.04 -14.77
C LYS A 124 -8.86 -5.11 -13.99
N VAL A 125 -8.77 -6.08 -13.10
CA VAL A 125 -7.55 -6.50 -12.41
C VAL A 125 -7.20 -7.93 -12.80
N ASP A 126 -5.91 -8.22 -12.92
CA ASP A 126 -5.36 -9.56 -13.11
C ASP A 126 -4.38 -9.86 -11.99
N ILE A 127 -4.77 -10.75 -11.09
CA ILE A 127 -4.00 -11.18 -9.92
C ILE A 127 -3.17 -12.44 -10.20
N SER A 128 -3.26 -13.03 -11.39
CA SER A 128 -2.59 -14.30 -11.72
C SER A 128 -1.08 -14.23 -11.68
N GLY A 129 -0.52 -13.01 -11.81
CA GLY A 129 0.92 -12.75 -11.74
C GLY A 129 1.43 -12.42 -10.35
N LEU A 130 0.58 -12.48 -9.31
CA LEU A 130 1.00 -12.22 -7.93
C LEU A 130 2.16 -13.14 -7.53
N ASP A 131 3.18 -12.57 -6.90
CA ASP A 131 4.33 -13.34 -6.40
C ASP A 131 3.84 -14.48 -5.50
N PRO A 132 4.07 -15.75 -5.89
CA PRO A 132 3.50 -16.92 -5.19
C PRO A 132 3.96 -17.01 -3.74
N ARG A 133 5.11 -16.42 -3.39
CA ARG A 133 5.65 -16.39 -2.03
C ARG A 133 4.79 -15.60 -1.04
N ILE A 134 3.92 -14.71 -1.56
CA ILE A 134 2.94 -14.00 -0.72
C ILE A 134 1.96 -14.98 -0.06
N SER A 135 1.52 -16.02 -0.78
CA SER A 135 0.64 -17.04 -0.22
C SER A 135 1.31 -17.93 0.84
N GLU A 136 2.64 -17.94 0.89
CA GLU A 136 3.42 -18.65 1.89
C GLU A 136 3.73 -17.79 3.13
N ALA A 137 3.54 -16.48 3.03
CA ALA A 137 3.88 -15.53 4.07
C ALA A 137 2.69 -15.26 5.00
N GLN A 138 3.00 -15.08 6.28
CA GLN A 138 2.06 -14.53 7.25
C GLN A 138 2.34 -13.04 7.40
N ILE A 139 1.45 -12.21 6.87
CA ILE A 139 1.56 -10.75 6.96
C ILE A 139 0.60 -10.24 8.04
N THR A 140 1.16 -9.67 9.10
CA THR A 140 0.40 -9.07 10.20
C THR A 140 0.44 -7.56 10.10
N VAL A 141 -0.71 -6.94 9.95
CA VAL A 141 -0.86 -5.48 9.87
C VAL A 141 -0.92 -4.87 11.26
N LEU A 142 -0.06 -3.90 11.52
CA LEU A 142 -0.05 -3.10 12.73
C LEU A 142 -0.72 -1.75 12.42
N SER A 143 -1.99 -1.63 12.78
CA SER A 143 -2.79 -0.41 12.56
C SER A 143 -3.82 -0.24 13.68
N ASP A 144 -4.03 0.99 14.10
CA ASP A 144 -5.01 1.41 15.12
C ASP A 144 -6.26 2.06 14.52
N VAL A 145 -6.38 2.12 13.17
CA VAL A 145 -7.51 2.73 12.50
C VAL A 145 -8.52 1.69 12.00
N SER A 146 -9.80 2.06 12.01
CA SER A 146 -10.93 1.20 11.61
C SER A 146 -11.69 1.71 10.38
N ASN A 147 -11.18 2.72 9.69
CA ASN A 147 -11.82 3.33 8.53
C ASN A 147 -12.00 2.32 7.40
N PRO A 148 -13.16 2.31 6.70
CA PRO A 148 -13.34 1.56 5.46
C PRO A 148 -12.51 2.16 4.32
N LEU A 149 -12.45 1.49 3.19
CA LEU A 149 -11.66 1.94 2.04
C LEU A 149 -12.16 3.30 1.49
N TYR A 150 -13.45 3.43 1.28
CA TYR A 150 -14.09 4.62 0.71
C TYR A 150 -15.34 5.06 1.50
N GLY A 151 -15.97 6.14 1.05
CA GLY A 151 -17.10 6.78 1.69
C GLY A 151 -16.69 7.87 2.69
N ILE A 152 -17.68 8.51 3.34
CA ILE A 152 -17.45 9.68 4.21
C ILE A 152 -16.47 9.42 5.36
N ASN A 153 -16.35 8.18 5.80
CA ASN A 153 -15.41 7.72 6.82
C ASN A 153 -14.20 6.98 6.21
N GLY A 154 -14.07 6.97 4.89
CA GLY A 154 -13.03 6.25 4.16
C GLY A 154 -11.70 6.98 4.08
N ALA A 155 -10.73 6.33 3.44
CA ALA A 155 -9.35 6.78 3.35
C ALA A 155 -9.21 8.20 2.81
N SER A 156 -9.90 8.54 1.71
CA SER A 156 -9.78 9.84 1.05
C SER A 156 -10.36 10.96 1.88
N TYR A 157 -11.53 10.76 2.49
CA TYR A 157 -12.18 11.79 3.30
C TYR A 157 -11.42 12.09 4.59
N ILE A 158 -10.93 11.07 5.26
CA ILE A 158 -10.28 11.23 6.57
C ILE A 158 -8.82 11.64 6.43
N TYR A 159 -8.07 11.05 5.51
CA TYR A 159 -6.62 11.22 5.41
C TYR A 159 -6.15 11.97 4.16
N GLY A 160 -7.03 12.22 3.18
CA GLY A 160 -6.69 12.93 1.94
C GLY A 160 -6.18 14.36 2.16
N PRO A 161 -6.82 15.18 3.03
CA PRO A 161 -6.40 16.57 3.26
C PRO A 161 -4.94 16.70 3.71
N GLN A 162 -4.46 15.85 4.62
CA GLN A 162 -3.06 15.88 5.08
C GLN A 162 -2.06 15.45 3.99
N LYS A 163 -2.52 14.81 2.93
CA LYS A 163 -1.75 14.36 1.76
C LYS A 163 -1.80 15.37 0.61
N GLY A 164 -2.42 16.53 0.83
CA GLY A 164 -2.51 17.61 -0.14
C GLY A 164 -3.80 17.66 -0.97
N ALA A 165 -4.80 16.81 -0.65
CA ALA A 165 -6.09 16.84 -1.34
C ALA A 165 -6.93 18.05 -0.93
N THR A 166 -7.45 18.79 -1.92
CA THR A 166 -8.51 19.77 -1.73
C THR A 166 -9.87 19.07 -1.47
N PRO A 167 -10.90 19.77 -0.97
CA PRO A 167 -12.23 19.15 -0.80
C PRO A 167 -12.81 18.57 -2.10
N GLN A 168 -12.45 19.11 -3.27
CA GLN A 168 -12.84 18.56 -4.55
C GLN A 168 -12.06 17.29 -4.88
N ASP A 169 -10.75 17.29 -4.62
CA ASP A 169 -9.90 16.10 -4.84
C ASP A 169 -10.33 14.94 -3.99
N VAL A 170 -10.70 15.17 -2.72
CA VAL A 170 -11.19 14.13 -1.81
C VAL A 170 -12.35 13.35 -2.43
N LYS A 171 -13.33 14.04 -3.03
CA LYS A 171 -14.48 13.39 -3.68
C LYS A 171 -14.08 12.55 -4.89
N ILE A 172 -13.12 13.04 -5.69
CA ILE A 172 -12.62 12.33 -6.87
C ILE A 172 -11.83 11.10 -6.45
N LEU A 173 -10.92 11.26 -5.51
CA LEU A 173 -10.08 10.16 -4.99
C LEU A 173 -10.93 9.07 -4.33
N ASP A 174 -11.98 9.47 -3.61
CA ASP A 174 -12.91 8.52 -2.99
C ASP A 174 -13.64 7.68 -4.05
N LYS A 175 -14.11 8.31 -5.13
CA LYS A 175 -14.72 7.59 -6.26
C LYS A 175 -13.76 6.65 -6.99
N ILE A 176 -12.48 7.02 -7.08
CA ILE A 176 -11.44 6.14 -7.61
C ILE A 176 -11.29 4.90 -6.73
N LEU A 177 -11.19 5.08 -5.41
CA LEU A 177 -11.07 3.97 -4.46
C LEU A 177 -12.33 3.09 -4.42
N GLU A 178 -13.54 3.68 -4.54
CA GLU A 178 -14.80 2.94 -4.64
C GLU A 178 -14.79 2.02 -5.87
N ASN A 179 -14.49 2.56 -7.06
CA ASN A 179 -14.43 1.76 -8.28
C ASN A 179 -13.34 0.68 -8.22
N TYR A 180 -12.15 1.04 -7.77
CA TYR A 180 -11.03 0.13 -7.59
C TYR A 180 -11.36 -1.02 -6.62
N GLY A 181 -11.92 -0.69 -5.46
CA GLY A 181 -12.33 -1.68 -4.47
C GLY A 181 -13.39 -2.65 -5.01
N ASN A 182 -14.42 -2.12 -5.67
CA ASN A 182 -15.47 -2.95 -6.27
C ASN A 182 -14.92 -3.93 -7.32
N ILE A 183 -13.95 -3.52 -8.13
CA ILE A 183 -13.35 -4.40 -9.15
C ILE A 183 -12.55 -5.52 -8.49
N ILE A 184 -11.73 -5.21 -7.47
CA ILE A 184 -10.95 -6.23 -6.76
C ILE A 184 -11.87 -7.14 -5.96
N ASP A 185 -12.83 -6.63 -5.19
CA ASP A 185 -13.77 -7.42 -4.41
C ASP A 185 -14.54 -8.42 -5.28
N ASN A 186 -14.98 -7.99 -6.48
CA ASN A 186 -15.58 -8.87 -7.47
C ASN A 186 -14.61 -9.93 -8.00
N THR A 187 -13.35 -9.60 -8.17
CA THR A 187 -12.33 -10.52 -8.70
C THR A 187 -11.97 -11.60 -7.67
N VAL A 188 -11.86 -11.22 -6.39
CA VAL A 188 -11.53 -12.16 -5.30
C VAL A 188 -12.75 -12.85 -4.72
N GLY A 189 -13.95 -12.41 -5.09
CA GLY A 189 -15.23 -13.00 -4.67
C GLY A 189 -15.60 -12.75 -3.20
N LYS A 190 -15.03 -11.68 -2.59
CA LYS A 190 -15.26 -11.28 -1.20
C LYS A 190 -15.25 -9.77 -1.07
N ASN A 191 -16.06 -9.22 -0.16
CA ASN A 191 -16.09 -7.80 0.15
C ASN A 191 -15.09 -7.49 1.29
N PHE A 192 -14.02 -6.78 0.95
CA PHE A 192 -13.02 -6.28 1.87
C PHE A 192 -13.07 -4.75 2.02
N SER A 193 -13.69 -4.05 1.08
CA SER A 193 -13.72 -2.58 1.06
C SER A 193 -14.36 -1.98 2.31
N GLU A 194 -15.35 -2.65 2.89
CA GLU A 194 -16.07 -2.21 4.08
C GLU A 194 -15.46 -2.71 5.40
N LYS A 195 -14.41 -3.55 5.33
CA LYS A 195 -13.78 -4.08 6.54
C LYS A 195 -13.08 -2.98 7.34
N PRO A 196 -13.15 -3.02 8.68
CA PRO A 196 -12.37 -2.11 9.52
C PRO A 196 -10.88 -2.19 9.19
N GLY A 197 -10.25 -1.01 8.97
CA GLY A 197 -8.84 -0.92 8.62
C GLY A 197 -8.52 -0.95 7.13
N SER A 198 -9.51 -1.20 6.25
CA SER A 198 -9.29 -1.16 4.79
C SER A 198 -8.82 0.21 4.30
N GLY A 199 -9.24 1.31 4.94
CA GLY A 199 -8.80 2.66 4.63
C GLY A 199 -7.41 3.02 5.15
N ALA A 200 -6.80 2.18 5.98
CA ALA A 200 -5.48 2.46 6.54
C ALA A 200 -4.44 2.69 5.44
N ALA A 201 -3.58 3.71 5.65
CA ALA A 201 -2.54 4.10 4.70
C ALA A 201 -3.06 4.34 3.27
N GLY A 202 -4.24 4.99 3.13
CA GLY A 202 -4.80 5.30 1.82
C GLY A 202 -5.27 4.08 1.03
N GLY A 203 -5.66 3.02 1.74
CA GLY A 203 -6.14 1.76 1.20
C GLY A 203 -5.08 0.66 1.09
N LEU A 204 -3.86 0.87 1.57
CA LEU A 204 -2.87 -0.21 1.64
C LEU A 204 -3.37 -1.37 2.52
N GLY A 205 -4.08 -1.06 3.63
CA GLY A 205 -4.74 -2.05 4.47
C GLY A 205 -5.71 -2.93 3.69
N TYR A 206 -6.48 -2.34 2.77
CA TYR A 206 -7.38 -3.07 1.88
C TYR A 206 -6.63 -4.07 0.98
N ALA A 207 -5.56 -3.62 0.32
CA ALA A 207 -4.79 -4.49 -0.58
C ALA A 207 -4.18 -5.69 0.16
N LEU A 208 -3.66 -5.46 1.37
CA LEU A 208 -3.12 -6.52 2.23
C LEU A 208 -4.18 -7.53 2.68
N MET A 209 -5.41 -7.08 2.95
CA MET A 209 -6.51 -7.96 3.36
C MET A 209 -7.13 -8.74 2.19
N SER A 210 -7.17 -8.16 0.99
CA SER A 210 -7.93 -8.70 -0.14
C SER A 210 -7.11 -9.59 -1.06
N VAL A 211 -5.82 -9.31 -1.22
CA VAL A 211 -4.98 -9.97 -2.23
C VAL A 211 -3.76 -10.66 -1.61
N CYS A 212 -3.29 -10.20 -0.44
CA CYS A 212 -2.15 -10.79 0.26
C CYS A 212 -2.60 -11.59 1.48
#